data_0b718ed9812325cde9a59e4664d43e9c
#
_entry.id   0b718ed9812325cde9a59e4664d43e9c
#
_cell.length_a   1.000
_cell.length_b   1.000
_cell.length_c   1.000
_cell.angle_alpha   90.00
_cell.angle_beta   90.00
_cell.angle_gamma   90.00
#
_symmetry.space_group_name_H-M   'P 1'
#
loop_
_entity.id
_entity.type
_entity.pdbx_description
1 polymer ?
#
loop_
_entity_poly.entity_id
_entity_poly.type
_entity_poly.pdbx_seq_one_letter_code
_entity_poly.pdbx_strand_id
1 'polypeptide(L)' 'MARIVILGAGESGAGAAVLAQKKGFDTFVSDMSLIKDKDKAMLNERGIQWEEGKHTEELI' A
#
# COMPACT_ATOMS: atom_id res chain seq x y z
N MET A 1 -3.07 -10.68 13.71
CA MET A 1 -2.09 -10.58 12.63
C MET A 1 -1.38 -9.24 12.67
N ALA A 2 -0.11 -9.22 12.36
CA ALA A 2 0.63 -7.97 12.32
C ALA A 2 0.21 -7.13 11.11
N ARG A 3 0.19 -5.81 11.30
CA ARG A 3 -0.08 -4.87 10.24
C ARG A 3 1.24 -4.31 9.71
N ILE A 4 1.37 -4.26 8.40
CA ILE A 4 2.51 -3.64 7.74
C ILE A 4 2.02 -2.42 6.96
N VAL A 5 2.67 -1.29 7.20
CA VAL A 5 2.40 -0.05 6.45
C VAL A 5 3.57 0.21 5.53
N ILE A 6 3.27 0.38 4.25
CA ILE A 6 4.26 0.74 3.23
C ILE A 6 4.17 2.24 3.00
N LEU A 7 5.24 2.96 3.26
CA LEU A 7 5.31 4.39 3.02
C LEU A 7 5.94 4.63 1.65
N GLY A 8 5.11 4.97 0.68
CA GLY A 8 5.52 5.16 -0.70
C GLY A 8 5.10 3.98 -1.57
N ALA A 9 4.36 4.29 -2.64
CA ALA A 9 3.78 3.27 -3.51
C ALA A 9 4.41 3.24 -4.91
N GLY A 10 5.68 3.57 -5.03
CA GLY A 10 6.43 3.38 -6.27
C GLY A 10 6.54 1.88 -6.58
N GLU A 11 7.21 1.51 -7.67
CA GLU A 11 7.32 0.10 -8.05
C GLU A 11 7.78 -0.78 -6.90
N SER A 12 8.78 -0.34 -6.14
CA SER A 12 9.28 -1.10 -5.00
C SER A 12 8.25 -1.20 -3.88
N GLY A 13 7.53 -0.11 -3.61
CA GLY A 13 6.51 -0.10 -2.55
C GLY A 13 5.32 -0.98 -2.89
N ALA A 14 4.85 -0.93 -4.13
CA ALA A 14 3.76 -1.77 -4.58
C ALA A 14 4.15 -3.25 -4.51
N GLY A 15 5.36 -3.59 -4.94
CA GLY A 15 5.88 -4.95 -4.86
C GLY A 15 6.00 -5.44 -3.42
N ALA A 16 6.48 -4.57 -2.53
CA ALA A 16 6.58 -4.90 -1.10
C ALA A 16 5.21 -5.16 -0.49
N ALA A 17 4.20 -4.37 -0.88
CA ALA A 17 2.83 -4.55 -0.39
C ALA A 17 2.27 -5.91 -0.81
N VAL A 18 2.48 -6.31 -2.05
CA VAL A 18 2.04 -7.62 -2.54
C VAL A 18 2.73 -8.73 -1.76
N LEU A 19 4.03 -8.61 -1.55
CA LEU A 19 4.77 -9.62 -0.81
C LEU A 19 4.27 -9.73 0.63
N ALA A 20 4.06 -8.62 1.29
CA ALA A 20 3.55 -8.60 2.66
C ALA A 20 2.17 -9.26 2.74
N GLN A 21 1.28 -8.94 1.79
CA GLN A 21 -0.04 -9.55 1.74
C GLN A 21 0.04 -11.06 1.54
N LYS A 22 0.91 -11.52 0.65
CA LYS A 22 1.10 -12.96 0.40
C LYS A 22 1.58 -13.69 1.64
N LYS A 23 2.30 -13.01 2.52
CA LYS A 23 2.77 -13.59 3.77
C LYS A 23 1.74 -13.51 4.89
N GLY A 24 0.55 -13.00 4.60
CA GLY A 24 -0.55 -12.97 5.56
C GLY A 24 -0.62 -11.74 6.44
N PHE A 25 0.14 -10.69 6.13
CA PHE A 25 0.07 -9.45 6.89
C PHE A 25 -1.11 -8.58 6.42
N ASP A 26 -1.73 -7.89 7.38
CA ASP A 26 -2.66 -6.82 7.06
C ASP A 26 -1.83 -5.65 6.49
N THR A 27 -2.05 -5.30 5.23
CA THR A 27 -1.17 -4.39 4.51
C THR A 27 -1.91 -3.10 4.14
N PHE A 28 -1.26 -1.97 4.39
CA PHE A 28 -1.76 -0.65 4.02
C PHE A 28 -0.65 0.14 3.33
N VAL A 29 -0.98 0.82 2.24
CA VAL A 29 -0.02 1.64 1.48
C VAL A 29 -0.40 3.11 1.64
N SER A 30 0.55 3.94 2.03
CA SER A 30 0.36 5.38 2.18
C SER A 30 1.43 6.13 1.40
N ASP A 31 1.03 7.09 0.56
CA ASP A 31 1.95 7.86 -0.25
C ASP A 31 1.60 9.35 -0.19
N MET A 32 2.59 10.20 0.08
CA MET A 32 2.40 11.66 0.09
C MET A 32 2.15 12.21 -1.32
N SER A 33 2.62 11.51 -2.34
CA SER A 33 2.41 11.86 -3.75
C SER A 33 1.22 11.10 -4.30
N LEU A 34 0.87 11.35 -5.56
CA LEU A 34 -0.16 10.58 -6.24
C LEU A 34 0.42 9.22 -6.67
N ILE A 35 -0.34 8.17 -6.43
CA ILE A 35 0.03 6.82 -6.83
C ILE A 35 -0.31 6.66 -8.31
N LYS A 36 0.57 6.02 -9.06
CA LYS A 36 0.32 5.76 -10.49
C LYS A 36 -0.90 4.87 -10.68
N ASP A 37 -1.66 5.10 -11.75
CA ASP A 37 -2.87 4.34 -12.00
C ASP A 37 -2.64 2.83 -12.09
N LYS A 38 -1.53 2.40 -12.67
CA LYS A 38 -1.20 0.97 -12.76
C LYS A 38 -1.01 0.35 -11.37
N ASP A 39 -0.42 1.10 -10.45
CA ASP A 39 -0.18 0.63 -9.10
C ASP A 39 -1.49 0.62 -8.29
N LYS A 40 -2.33 1.64 -8.47
CA LYS A 40 -3.66 1.66 -7.85
C LYS A 40 -4.49 0.45 -8.30
N ALA A 41 -4.49 0.17 -9.59
CA ALA A 41 -5.24 -0.96 -10.15
C ALA A 41 -4.77 -2.27 -9.53
N MET A 42 -3.47 -2.45 -9.41
CA MET A 42 -2.90 -3.66 -8.83
C MET A 42 -3.26 -3.79 -7.35
N LEU A 43 -3.16 -2.70 -6.58
CA LEU A 43 -3.52 -2.71 -5.16
C LEU A 43 -5.01 -3.01 -4.97
N ASN A 44 -5.87 -2.38 -5.78
CA ASN A 44 -7.32 -2.62 -5.72
C ASN A 44 -7.66 -4.07 -6.08
N GLU A 45 -7.02 -4.61 -7.10
CA GLU A 45 -7.25 -5.99 -7.53
C GLU A 45 -6.91 -6.98 -6.43
N ARG A 46 -5.90 -6.66 -5.62
CA ARG A 46 -5.50 -7.51 -4.50
C ARG A 46 -6.20 -7.19 -3.19
N GLY A 47 -7.09 -6.20 -3.20
CA GLY A 47 -7.80 -5.78 -1.99
C GLY A 47 -6.92 -5.09 -0.96
N ILE A 48 -5.79 -4.52 -1.39
CA ILE A 48 -4.89 -3.80 -0.49
C ILE A 48 -5.37 -2.35 -0.38
N GLN A 49 -5.59 -1.88 0.84
CA GLN A 49 -5.99 -0.50 1.09
C GLN A 49 -4.82 0.45 0.88
N TRP A 50 -5.13 1.64 0.39
CA TRP A 50 -4.10 2.65 0.15
C TRP A 50 -4.68 4.06 0.31
N GLU A 51 -3.78 5.04 0.52
CA GLU A 51 -4.12 6.46 0.46
C GLU A 51 -3.01 7.17 -0.31
N GLU A 52 -3.37 8.31 -0.90
CA GLU A 52 -2.41 9.13 -1.65
C GLU A 52 -2.56 10.60 -1.27
N GLY A 53 -1.47 11.37 -1.50
CA GLY A 53 -1.45 12.80 -1.22
C GLY A 53 -1.42 13.14 0.27
N LYS A 54 -1.21 12.17 1.12
CA LYS A 54 -1.19 12.37 2.57
C LYS A 54 -0.72 11.12 3.29
N HIS A 55 -0.37 11.29 4.56
CA HIS A 55 -0.17 10.17 5.48
C HIS A 55 -1.10 10.42 6.67
N THR A 56 -2.14 9.61 6.77
CA THR A 56 -3.09 9.72 7.87
C THR A 56 -2.60 8.90 9.06
N GLU A 57 -2.16 9.56 10.13
CA GLU A 57 -1.60 8.89 11.30
C GLU A 57 -2.51 7.82 11.89
N GLU A 58 -3.80 8.06 11.89
CA GLU A 58 -4.77 7.11 12.43
C GLU A 58 -4.82 5.80 11.65
N LEU A 59 -4.38 5.82 10.38
CA LEU A 59 -4.37 4.63 9.54
C LEU A 59 -3.02 3.92 9.53
N ILE A 60 -1.99 4.60 10.01
CA ILE A 60 -0.62 4.08 10.02
C ILE A 60 -0.26 3.35 11.32
#